data_5300841f3d883c3f828d346bbd466176
#
_entry.id   5300841f3d883c3f828d346bbd466176
#
_cell.length_a   1.000
_cell.length_b   1.000
_cell.length_c   1.000
_cell.angle_alpha   90.00
_cell.angle_beta   90.00
_cell.angle_gamma   90.00
#
_symmetry.space_group_name_H-M   'P 1'
#
loop_
_entity.id
_entity.type
_entity.pdbx_description
1 polymer ?
#
loop_
_entity_poly.entity_id
_entity_poly.type
_entity_poly.pdbx_seq_one_letter_code
_entity_poly.pdbx_strand_id
1 'polypeptide(L)'
;MPQTHPAPLTRRQCAWRLAWLCALCGALYRASNQISAARADAHGGVLAWDHAIPFVDWTVWPYLSILLPFAAAFLRCRERRSLDLLSLRLLLALGLALACYALVPLRFAFERPATAGLTGHLFQGLAAFDLPYNRAPSLHIAVLVILWSPLAGPLRGWRRGLLAGWFGLIAVSVLTTWQHHLIDVPAGLALGLVTLALTPPRRAAQASTWLASTSARTASVSSAFRPAKTGVVFTE
;
A
#
# COMPACT_ATOMS: atom_id res chain seq x y z
N MET A 1 -31.06 23.82 6.93
CA MET A 1 -30.73 23.68 5.50
C MET A 1 -30.51 22.19 5.22
N PRO A 2 -31.20 21.55 4.25
CA PRO A 2 -30.97 20.17 3.91
C PRO A 2 -29.56 20.02 3.36
N GLN A 3 -28.77 19.15 3.99
CA GLN A 3 -27.43 18.79 3.47
C GLN A 3 -27.64 18.02 2.16
N THR A 4 -27.37 18.65 1.05
CA THR A 4 -27.34 17.98 -0.26
C THR A 4 -26.16 17.02 -0.25
N HIS A 5 -26.44 15.73 -0.09
CA HIS A 5 -25.42 14.70 -0.30
C HIS A 5 -24.99 14.72 -1.76
N PRO A 6 -23.68 14.83 -2.04
CA PRO A 6 -23.22 14.81 -3.42
C PRO A 6 -23.61 13.49 -4.08
N ALA A 7 -24.05 13.57 -5.33
CA ALA A 7 -24.46 12.40 -6.11
C ALA A 7 -23.35 11.33 -6.14
N PRO A 8 -23.71 10.04 -6.09
CA PRO A 8 -22.75 8.95 -6.15
C PRO A 8 -21.99 8.96 -7.47
N LEU A 9 -20.72 8.57 -7.43
CA LEU A 9 -19.87 8.48 -8.63
C LEU A 9 -20.40 7.43 -9.60
N THR A 10 -20.35 7.77 -10.89
CA THR A 10 -20.62 6.81 -11.97
C THR A 10 -19.42 5.88 -12.16
N ARG A 11 -19.69 4.66 -12.66
CA ARG A 11 -18.61 3.71 -13.02
C ARG A 11 -17.62 4.30 -14.02
N ARG A 12 -18.12 5.13 -14.96
CA ARG A 12 -17.28 5.82 -15.95
C ARG A 12 -16.27 6.76 -15.30
N GLN A 13 -16.69 7.55 -14.31
CA GLN A 13 -15.78 8.43 -13.56
C GLN A 13 -14.70 7.65 -12.80
N CYS A 14 -15.09 6.53 -12.18
CA CYS A 14 -14.12 5.65 -11.50
C CYS A 14 -13.15 5.01 -12.49
N ALA A 15 -13.63 4.54 -13.65
CA ALA A 15 -12.81 3.97 -14.71
C ALA A 15 -11.82 4.99 -15.30
N TRP A 16 -12.25 6.21 -15.54
CA TRP A 16 -11.36 7.29 -15.98
C TRP A 16 -10.26 7.61 -14.96
N ARG A 17 -10.62 7.67 -13.66
CA ARG A 17 -9.64 7.88 -12.60
C ARG A 17 -8.62 6.73 -12.55
N LEU A 18 -9.11 5.49 -12.67
CA LEU A 18 -8.26 4.30 -12.73
C LEU A 18 -7.30 4.37 -13.92
N ALA A 19 -7.80 4.61 -15.13
CA ALA A 19 -6.99 4.66 -16.35
C ALA A 19 -5.91 5.75 -16.26
N TRP A 20 -6.29 6.94 -15.81
CA TRP A 20 -5.35 8.04 -15.65
C TRP A 20 -4.27 7.73 -14.60
N LEU A 21 -4.64 7.16 -13.45
CA LEU A 21 -3.68 6.76 -12.42
C LEU A 21 -2.76 5.65 -12.89
N CYS A 22 -3.28 4.64 -13.58
CA CYS A 22 -2.46 3.58 -14.17
C CYS A 22 -1.44 4.16 -15.15
N ALA A 23 -1.86 5.07 -16.03
CA ALA A 23 -0.96 5.71 -16.99
C ALA A 23 0.12 6.54 -16.29
N LEU A 24 -0.27 7.38 -15.33
CA LEU A 24 0.66 8.22 -14.58
C LEU A 24 1.65 7.38 -13.75
N CYS A 25 1.12 6.45 -12.94
CA CYS A 25 1.95 5.60 -12.09
C CYS A 25 2.88 4.72 -12.92
N GLY A 26 2.38 4.15 -14.02
CA GLY A 26 3.18 3.34 -14.93
C GLY A 26 4.29 4.15 -15.59
N ALA A 27 4.01 5.38 -16.05
CA ALA A 27 5.01 6.25 -16.64
C ALA A 27 6.10 6.66 -15.63
N LEU A 28 5.72 7.07 -14.42
CA LEU A 28 6.65 7.46 -13.36
C LEU A 28 7.51 6.27 -12.91
N TYR A 29 6.89 5.10 -12.72
CA TYR A 29 7.61 3.88 -12.35
C TYR A 29 8.61 3.48 -13.43
N ARG A 30 8.19 3.47 -14.71
CA ARG A 30 9.07 3.14 -15.83
C ARG A 30 10.24 4.13 -15.98
N ALA A 31 9.97 5.42 -15.85
CA ALA A 31 11.02 6.45 -15.89
C ALA A 31 12.05 6.23 -14.77
N SER A 32 11.59 6.01 -13.53
CA SER A 32 12.46 5.70 -12.40
C SER A 32 13.27 4.42 -12.65
N ASN A 33 12.65 3.38 -13.20
CA ASN A 33 13.31 2.12 -13.47
C ASN A 33 14.43 2.28 -14.52
N GLN A 34 14.22 3.09 -15.55
CA GLN A 34 15.24 3.44 -16.53
C GLN A 34 16.38 4.27 -15.94
N ILE A 35 16.07 5.24 -15.06
CA ILE A 35 17.07 6.01 -14.33
C ILE A 35 17.92 5.09 -13.45
N SER A 36 17.29 4.17 -12.71
CA SER A 36 18.00 3.19 -11.89
C SER A 36 18.88 2.24 -12.72
N ALA A 37 18.44 1.88 -13.94
CA ALA A 37 19.20 1.04 -14.86
C ALA A 37 20.48 1.72 -15.40
N ALA A 38 20.47 3.03 -15.50
CA ALA A 38 21.63 3.81 -15.93
C ALA A 38 22.67 4.06 -14.82
N ARG A 39 22.38 3.66 -13.58
CA ARG A 39 23.25 3.89 -12.43
C ARG A 39 24.31 2.81 -12.29
N ALA A 40 25.56 3.20 -12.16
CA ALA A 40 26.71 2.30 -11.96
C ALA A 40 26.76 1.72 -10.53
N ASP A 41 26.14 2.40 -9.56
CA ASP A 41 26.09 2.00 -8.15
C ASP A 41 24.90 1.08 -7.80
N ALA A 42 24.11 0.64 -8.78
CA ALA A 42 23.03 -0.29 -8.56
C ALA A 42 23.57 -1.68 -8.18
N HIS A 43 23.20 -2.17 -7.00
CA HIS A 43 23.69 -3.42 -6.42
C HIS A 43 22.56 -4.37 -6.03
N GLY A 44 22.87 -5.66 -5.87
CA GLY A 44 21.90 -6.67 -5.43
C GLY A 44 21.78 -6.68 -3.89
N GLY A 45 20.56 -6.56 -3.38
CA GLY A 45 20.26 -6.71 -1.94
C GLY A 45 19.93 -8.17 -1.59
N VAL A 46 20.85 -9.11 -1.83
CA VAL A 46 20.63 -10.56 -1.66
C VAL A 46 20.86 -10.98 -0.22
N LEU A 47 19.89 -11.67 0.37
CA LEU A 47 20.03 -12.37 1.62
C LEU A 47 20.34 -13.86 1.37
N ALA A 48 21.00 -14.53 2.32
CA ALA A 48 21.28 -15.97 2.18
C ALA A 48 20.02 -16.81 1.92
N TRP A 49 18.89 -16.39 2.48
CA TRP A 49 17.59 -17.05 2.31
C TRP A 49 16.99 -16.89 0.91
N ASP A 50 17.40 -15.90 0.12
CA ASP A 50 16.92 -15.71 -1.25
C ASP A 50 17.30 -16.89 -2.15
N HIS A 51 18.44 -17.54 -1.89
CA HIS A 51 18.90 -18.72 -2.63
C HIS A 51 18.02 -19.96 -2.41
N ALA A 52 17.25 -20.00 -1.31
CA ALA A 52 16.31 -21.08 -1.03
C ALA A 52 14.94 -20.90 -1.70
N ILE A 53 14.67 -19.72 -2.28
CA ILE A 53 13.37 -19.44 -2.93
C ILE A 53 13.37 -20.03 -4.34
N PRO A 54 12.51 -21.02 -4.62
CA PRO A 54 12.45 -21.62 -5.95
C PRO A 54 11.81 -20.66 -6.95
N PHE A 55 12.30 -20.70 -8.20
CA PHE A 55 11.56 -20.12 -9.32
C PHE A 55 10.38 -21.02 -9.69
N VAL A 56 9.17 -20.45 -9.71
CA VAL A 56 7.94 -21.17 -10.03
C VAL A 56 7.17 -20.36 -11.09
N ASP A 57 7.28 -20.76 -12.34
CA ASP A 57 6.82 -19.98 -13.50
C ASP A 57 5.32 -19.69 -13.52
N TRP A 58 4.47 -20.66 -13.13
CA TRP A 58 3.02 -20.47 -13.13
C TRP A 58 2.56 -19.38 -12.14
N THR A 59 3.40 -19.02 -11.16
CA THR A 59 3.05 -17.95 -10.19
C THR A 59 3.04 -16.55 -10.81
N VAL A 60 3.43 -16.41 -12.07
CA VAL A 60 3.22 -15.18 -12.85
C VAL A 60 1.72 -14.83 -12.98
N TRP A 61 0.82 -15.81 -12.94
CA TRP A 61 -0.63 -15.56 -12.99
C TRP A 61 -1.15 -14.86 -11.74
N PRO A 62 -0.96 -15.36 -10.51
CA PRO A 62 -1.31 -14.62 -9.32
C PRO A 62 -0.54 -13.28 -9.24
N TYR A 63 0.71 -13.22 -9.65
CA TYR A 63 1.49 -11.98 -9.68
C TYR A 63 0.78 -10.89 -10.51
N LEU A 64 0.46 -11.17 -11.76
CA LEU A 64 -0.22 -10.23 -12.66
C LEU A 64 -1.68 -9.98 -12.26
N SER A 65 -2.30 -10.91 -11.55
CA SER A 65 -3.69 -10.79 -11.11
C SER A 65 -3.93 -9.64 -10.13
N ILE A 66 -2.88 -9.00 -9.59
CA ILE A 66 -3.02 -7.80 -8.75
C ILE A 66 -3.82 -6.70 -9.45
N LEU A 67 -3.82 -6.68 -10.78
CA LEU A 67 -4.60 -5.73 -11.56
C LEU A 67 -6.11 -5.88 -11.33
N LEU A 68 -6.59 -7.09 -11.00
CA LEU A 68 -8.01 -7.35 -10.74
C LEU A 68 -8.49 -6.69 -9.44
N PRO A 69 -7.89 -6.95 -8.25
CA PRO A 69 -8.26 -6.26 -7.02
C PRO A 69 -7.99 -4.74 -7.11
N PHE A 70 -6.96 -4.31 -7.84
CA PHE A 70 -6.70 -2.90 -8.10
C PHE A 70 -7.87 -2.25 -8.83
N ALA A 71 -8.29 -2.79 -9.96
CA ALA A 71 -9.45 -2.30 -10.72
C ALA A 71 -10.74 -2.39 -9.90
N ALA A 72 -10.96 -3.52 -9.19
CA ALA A 72 -12.15 -3.72 -8.37
C ALA A 72 -12.28 -2.66 -7.26
N ALA A 73 -11.17 -2.25 -6.62
CA ALA A 73 -11.20 -1.22 -5.59
C ALA A 73 -11.68 0.13 -6.16
N PHE A 74 -11.22 0.53 -7.35
CA PHE A 74 -11.67 1.75 -8.00
C PHE A 74 -13.13 1.68 -8.45
N LEU A 75 -13.52 0.60 -9.13
CA LEU A 75 -14.87 0.46 -9.68
C LEU A 75 -15.96 0.28 -8.61
N ARG A 76 -15.57 -0.08 -7.38
CA ARG A 76 -16.47 -0.18 -6.22
C ARG A 76 -16.61 1.13 -5.45
N CYS A 77 -15.75 2.10 -5.66
CA CYS A 77 -15.87 3.41 -5.02
C CYS A 77 -17.17 4.10 -5.50
N ARG A 78 -18.03 4.45 -4.53
CA ARG A 78 -19.28 5.19 -4.78
C ARG A 78 -19.18 6.65 -4.36
N GLU A 79 -18.27 6.96 -3.47
CA GLU A 79 -18.07 8.27 -2.89
C GLU A 79 -16.77 8.89 -3.42
N ARG A 80 -16.84 10.16 -3.81
CA ARG A 80 -15.67 10.90 -4.29
C ARG A 80 -14.52 10.90 -3.26
N ARG A 81 -14.86 11.07 -1.98
CA ARG A 81 -13.86 11.07 -0.90
C ARG A 81 -13.09 9.74 -0.82
N SER A 82 -13.79 8.62 -0.95
CA SER A 82 -13.16 7.29 -0.94
C SER A 82 -12.25 7.08 -2.14
N LEU A 83 -12.67 7.56 -3.31
CA LEU A 83 -11.89 7.50 -4.55
C LEU A 83 -10.63 8.40 -4.46
N ASP A 84 -10.79 9.62 -3.95
CA ASP A 84 -9.69 10.57 -3.78
C ASP A 84 -8.68 10.07 -2.74
N LEU A 85 -9.15 9.48 -1.63
CA LEU A 85 -8.29 8.89 -0.61
C LEU A 85 -7.51 7.68 -1.14
N LEU A 86 -8.18 6.79 -1.90
CA LEU A 86 -7.51 5.65 -2.54
C LEU A 86 -6.44 6.13 -3.53
N SER A 87 -6.78 7.11 -4.37
CA SER A 87 -5.85 7.72 -5.32
C SER A 87 -4.65 8.35 -4.63
N LEU A 88 -4.89 9.12 -3.55
CA LEU A 88 -3.84 9.74 -2.75
C LEU A 88 -2.89 8.69 -2.16
N ARG A 89 -3.43 7.62 -1.60
CA ARG A 89 -2.63 6.52 -1.01
C ARG A 89 -1.71 5.88 -2.03
N LEU A 90 -2.22 5.59 -3.22
CA LEU A 90 -1.43 4.96 -4.28
C LEU A 90 -0.33 5.91 -4.81
N LEU A 91 -0.64 7.19 -5.00
CA LEU A 91 0.34 8.19 -5.40
C LEU A 91 1.40 8.43 -4.31
N LEU A 92 1.00 8.47 -3.05
CA LEU A 92 1.94 8.64 -1.93
C LEU A 92 2.85 7.41 -1.81
N ALA A 93 2.30 6.19 -1.89
CA ALA A 93 3.10 4.97 -1.87
C ALA A 93 4.09 4.93 -3.03
N LEU A 94 3.66 5.29 -4.24
CA LEU A 94 4.55 5.39 -5.38
C LEU A 94 5.63 6.45 -5.16
N GLY A 95 5.28 7.67 -4.74
CA GLY A 95 6.24 8.74 -4.49
C GLY A 95 7.31 8.36 -3.47
N LEU A 96 6.89 7.74 -2.36
CA LEU A 96 7.82 7.23 -1.34
C LEU A 96 8.70 6.09 -1.88
N ALA A 97 8.14 5.16 -2.67
CA ALA A 97 8.91 4.10 -3.30
C ALA A 97 9.95 4.67 -4.28
N LEU A 98 9.55 5.63 -5.13
CA LEU A 98 10.47 6.28 -6.07
C LEU A 98 11.64 6.98 -5.34
N ALA A 99 11.36 7.62 -4.19
CA ALA A 99 12.40 8.20 -3.35
C ALA A 99 13.36 7.12 -2.83
N CYS A 100 12.83 5.98 -2.35
CA CYS A 100 13.67 4.86 -1.92
C CYS A 100 14.52 4.30 -3.06
N TYR A 101 13.96 4.12 -4.25
CA TYR A 101 14.70 3.62 -5.43
C TYR A 101 15.81 4.58 -5.86
N ALA A 102 15.57 5.88 -5.74
CA ALA A 102 16.59 6.89 -6.05
C ALA A 102 17.74 6.90 -5.01
N LEU A 103 17.41 6.69 -3.72
CA LEU A 103 18.38 6.71 -2.64
C LEU A 103 19.17 5.40 -2.52
N VAL A 104 18.50 4.25 -2.76
CA VAL A 104 19.08 2.91 -2.64
C VAL A 104 18.75 2.12 -3.90
N PRO A 105 19.56 2.23 -4.97
CA PRO A 105 19.29 1.57 -6.24
C PRO A 105 19.60 0.07 -6.14
N LEU A 106 18.57 -0.72 -5.94
CA LEU A 106 18.69 -2.17 -5.88
C LEU A 106 18.29 -2.79 -7.22
N ARG A 107 19.07 -3.80 -7.65
CA ARG A 107 18.74 -4.64 -8.79
C ARG A 107 18.48 -6.07 -8.34
N PHE A 108 17.67 -6.80 -9.09
CA PHE A 108 17.51 -8.23 -8.89
C PHE A 108 18.76 -8.97 -9.34
N ALA A 109 19.29 -9.85 -8.50
CA ALA A 109 20.62 -10.42 -8.69
C ALA A 109 20.62 -11.76 -9.43
N PHE A 110 19.47 -12.47 -9.52
CA PHE A 110 19.39 -13.77 -10.16
C PHE A 110 18.89 -13.67 -11.60
N GLU A 111 19.46 -14.49 -12.48
CA GLU A 111 18.94 -14.67 -13.83
C GLU A 111 17.74 -15.62 -13.80
N ARG A 112 16.62 -15.15 -14.34
CA ARG A 112 15.42 -15.96 -14.39
C ARG A 112 15.59 -17.07 -15.43
N PRO A 113 15.25 -18.33 -15.11
CA PRO A 113 15.24 -19.42 -16.06
C PRO A 113 14.36 -19.13 -17.27
N ALA A 114 14.78 -19.60 -18.44
CA ALA A 114 13.98 -19.49 -19.65
C ALA A 114 12.67 -20.27 -19.48
N THR A 115 11.56 -19.64 -19.81
CA THR A 115 10.22 -20.22 -19.76
C THR A 115 9.61 -20.27 -21.15
N ALA A 116 8.82 -21.30 -21.41
CA ALA A 116 8.18 -21.52 -22.72
C ALA A 116 6.67 -21.28 -22.67
N GLY A 117 6.04 -21.29 -23.82
CA GLY A 117 4.58 -21.16 -23.93
C GLY A 117 4.03 -19.81 -23.43
N LEU A 118 2.81 -19.81 -22.92
CA LEU A 118 2.11 -18.59 -22.49
C LEU A 118 2.79 -17.91 -21.31
N THR A 119 3.29 -18.67 -20.33
CA THR A 119 4.06 -18.12 -19.20
C THR A 119 5.33 -17.42 -19.70
N GLY A 120 6.02 -17.98 -20.68
CA GLY A 120 7.19 -17.36 -21.31
C GLY A 120 6.85 -16.00 -21.94
N HIS A 121 5.75 -15.90 -22.68
CA HIS A 121 5.30 -14.63 -23.26
C HIS A 121 4.93 -13.60 -22.17
N LEU A 122 4.32 -14.03 -21.08
CA LEU A 122 4.02 -13.14 -19.95
C LEU A 122 5.29 -12.59 -19.29
N PHE A 123 6.30 -13.44 -19.08
CA PHE A 123 7.59 -12.99 -18.53
C PHE A 123 8.36 -12.09 -19.49
N GLN A 124 8.28 -12.32 -20.81
CA GLN A 124 8.86 -11.42 -21.81
C GLN A 124 8.18 -10.03 -21.76
N GLY A 125 6.85 -9.99 -21.74
CA GLY A 125 6.09 -8.76 -21.60
C GLY A 125 6.41 -8.02 -20.29
N LEU A 126 6.53 -8.77 -19.20
CA LEU A 126 6.89 -8.22 -17.89
C LEU A 126 8.30 -7.64 -17.92
N ALA A 127 9.29 -8.34 -18.49
CA ALA A 127 10.68 -7.87 -18.59
C ALA A 127 10.81 -6.64 -19.51
N ALA A 128 9.97 -6.52 -20.53
CA ALA A 128 9.94 -5.33 -21.40
C ALA A 128 9.42 -4.09 -20.68
N PHE A 129 8.53 -4.25 -19.68
CA PHE A 129 7.97 -3.16 -18.90
C PHE A 129 8.75 -2.87 -17.62
N ASP A 130 9.16 -3.92 -16.90
CA ASP A 130 9.79 -3.86 -15.57
C ASP A 130 11.21 -4.45 -15.65
N LEU A 131 12.19 -3.56 -15.81
CA LEU A 131 13.60 -3.90 -15.77
C LEU A 131 13.98 -4.40 -14.35
N PRO A 132 15.09 -5.14 -14.18
CA PRO A 132 15.46 -5.74 -12.90
C PRO A 132 15.98 -4.72 -11.86
N TYR A 133 15.40 -3.55 -11.80
CA TYR A 133 15.70 -2.47 -10.85
C TYR A 133 14.45 -2.08 -10.04
N ASN A 134 14.54 -1.08 -9.19
CA ASN A 134 13.42 -0.61 -8.35
C ASN A 134 12.83 -1.74 -7.45
N ARG A 135 13.68 -2.45 -6.71
CA ARG A 135 13.26 -3.65 -5.97
C ARG A 135 12.68 -3.36 -4.59
N ALA A 136 13.40 -2.62 -3.75
CA ALA A 136 12.94 -2.29 -2.40
C ALA A 136 12.52 -0.82 -2.29
N PRO A 137 11.33 -0.55 -1.76
CA PRO A 137 10.27 -1.46 -1.28
C PRO A 137 9.40 -2.05 -2.41
N SER A 138 8.85 -3.26 -2.20
CA SER A 138 7.92 -3.86 -3.16
C SER A 138 6.60 -3.10 -3.23
N LEU A 139 6.32 -2.47 -4.39
CA LEU A 139 5.02 -1.82 -4.63
C LEU A 139 3.86 -2.80 -4.68
N HIS A 140 4.05 -4.05 -5.13
CA HIS A 140 3.02 -5.08 -5.08
C HIS A 140 2.52 -5.29 -3.66
N ILE A 141 3.43 -5.46 -2.71
CA ILE A 141 3.08 -5.66 -1.29
C ILE A 141 2.41 -4.41 -0.72
N ALA A 142 2.96 -3.22 -0.97
CA ALA A 142 2.36 -1.97 -0.50
C ALA A 142 0.93 -1.77 -1.04
N VAL A 143 0.70 -2.07 -2.31
CA VAL A 143 -0.63 -2.01 -2.94
C VAL A 143 -1.60 -3.00 -2.29
N LEU A 144 -1.19 -4.25 -2.02
CA LEU A 144 -2.04 -5.22 -1.31
C LEU A 144 -2.50 -4.69 0.05
N VAL A 145 -1.59 -4.08 0.82
CA VAL A 145 -1.90 -3.46 2.12
C VAL A 145 -2.92 -2.33 1.97
N ILE A 146 -2.72 -1.45 0.98
CA ILE A 146 -3.63 -0.32 0.72
C ILE A 146 -5.01 -0.81 0.27
N LEU A 147 -5.06 -1.83 -0.59
CA LEU A 147 -6.30 -2.37 -1.15
C LEU A 147 -7.06 -3.25 -0.16
N TRP A 148 -6.43 -3.72 0.91
CA TRP A 148 -7.08 -4.60 1.90
C TRP A 148 -8.33 -3.97 2.49
N SER A 149 -8.22 -2.75 3.01
CA SER A 149 -9.34 -2.08 3.70
C SER A 149 -10.57 -1.89 2.79
N PRO A 150 -10.47 -1.30 1.59
CA PRO A 150 -11.65 -1.07 0.73
C PRO A 150 -12.26 -2.36 0.18
N LEU A 151 -11.47 -3.43 0.03
CA LEU A 151 -11.97 -4.69 -0.51
C LEU A 151 -12.47 -5.66 0.56
N ALA A 152 -11.72 -5.82 1.66
CA ALA A 152 -12.04 -6.75 2.74
C ALA A 152 -13.11 -6.21 3.71
N GLY A 153 -13.22 -4.88 3.84
CA GLY A 153 -14.15 -4.23 4.76
C GLY A 153 -15.62 -4.67 4.56
N PRO A 154 -16.14 -4.73 3.32
CA PRO A 154 -17.51 -5.19 3.04
C PRO A 154 -17.69 -6.71 3.14
N LEU A 155 -16.60 -7.50 3.16
CA LEU A 155 -16.66 -8.96 3.14
C LEU A 155 -16.69 -9.53 4.55
N ARG A 156 -17.41 -10.68 4.70
CA ARG A 156 -17.52 -11.42 5.96
C ARG A 156 -17.31 -12.91 5.71
N GLY A 157 -16.93 -13.64 6.77
CA GLY A 157 -16.77 -15.10 6.74
C GLY A 157 -15.80 -15.58 5.66
N TRP A 158 -16.15 -16.67 4.97
CA TRP A 158 -15.31 -17.33 3.98
C TRP A 158 -14.85 -16.43 2.81
N ARG A 159 -15.67 -15.45 2.41
CA ARG A 159 -15.31 -14.50 1.31
C ARG A 159 -14.12 -13.64 1.68
N ARG A 160 -14.04 -13.21 2.94
CA ARG A 160 -12.87 -12.46 3.44
C ARG A 160 -11.65 -13.38 3.51
N GLY A 161 -11.83 -14.64 3.89
CA GLY A 161 -10.80 -15.67 3.88
C GLY A 161 -10.24 -15.93 2.47
N LEU A 162 -11.13 -16.04 1.46
CA LEU A 162 -10.71 -16.19 0.06
C LEU A 162 -9.88 -14.99 -0.42
N LEU A 163 -10.31 -13.77 -0.11
CA LEU A 163 -9.53 -12.58 -0.47
C LEU A 163 -8.17 -12.59 0.22
N ALA A 164 -8.10 -12.97 1.50
CA ALA A 164 -6.85 -13.08 2.24
C ALA A 164 -5.92 -14.12 1.62
N GLY A 165 -6.43 -15.30 1.29
CA GLY A 165 -5.68 -16.36 0.62
C GLY A 165 -5.15 -15.93 -0.75
N TRP A 166 -5.99 -15.22 -1.53
CA TRP A 166 -5.57 -14.70 -2.83
C TRP A 166 -4.49 -13.63 -2.69
N PHE A 167 -4.62 -12.70 -1.74
CA PHE A 167 -3.59 -11.69 -1.44
C PHE A 167 -2.30 -12.35 -0.95
N GLY A 168 -2.40 -13.39 -0.12
CA GLY A 168 -1.25 -14.20 0.29
C GLY A 168 -0.55 -14.87 -0.89
N LEU A 169 -1.33 -15.41 -1.84
CA LEU A 169 -0.78 -16.02 -3.05
C LEU A 169 -0.07 -14.98 -3.93
N ILE A 170 -0.65 -13.78 -4.10
CA ILE A 170 0.03 -12.67 -4.79
C ILE A 170 1.31 -12.28 -4.04
N ALA A 171 1.28 -12.19 -2.72
CA ALA A 171 2.44 -11.83 -1.92
C ALA A 171 3.57 -12.87 -2.03
N VAL A 172 3.25 -14.16 -2.07
CA VAL A 172 4.24 -15.23 -2.32
C VAL A 172 4.77 -15.17 -3.75
N SER A 173 3.89 -14.88 -4.72
CA SER A 173 4.27 -14.85 -6.13
C SER A 173 5.34 -13.80 -6.46
N VAL A 174 5.45 -12.70 -5.71
CA VAL A 174 6.50 -11.70 -5.95
C VAL A 174 7.89 -12.28 -5.75
N LEU A 175 8.03 -13.28 -4.87
CA LEU A 175 9.27 -14.00 -4.60
C LEU A 175 9.48 -15.13 -5.59
N THR A 176 8.45 -15.96 -5.82
CA THR A 176 8.58 -17.18 -6.65
C THR A 176 8.61 -16.89 -8.15
N THR A 177 8.20 -15.70 -8.60
CA THR A 177 8.45 -15.21 -9.97
C THR A 177 9.83 -14.56 -10.12
N TRP A 178 10.60 -14.51 -9.07
CA TRP A 178 11.89 -13.81 -9.02
C TRP A 178 11.79 -12.35 -9.49
N GLN A 179 10.74 -11.67 -9.02
CA GLN A 179 10.58 -10.24 -9.21
C GLN A 179 11.15 -9.43 -8.04
N HIS A 180 11.16 -10.01 -6.85
CA HIS A 180 11.63 -9.38 -5.62
C HIS A 180 12.50 -10.30 -4.79
N HIS A 181 13.43 -9.74 -4.04
CA HIS A 181 14.15 -10.40 -2.95
C HIS A 181 13.32 -10.39 -1.66
N LEU A 182 13.69 -11.24 -0.72
CA LEU A 182 12.97 -11.39 0.54
C LEU A 182 12.87 -10.07 1.33
N ILE A 183 13.92 -9.25 1.29
CA ILE A 183 13.96 -7.95 1.99
C ILE A 183 12.95 -6.94 1.44
N ASP A 184 12.57 -7.05 0.15
CA ASP A 184 11.65 -6.13 -0.50
C ASP A 184 10.22 -6.27 0.05
N VAL A 185 9.87 -7.46 0.55
CA VAL A 185 8.54 -7.77 1.09
C VAL A 185 8.25 -7.02 2.39
N PRO A 186 9.06 -7.13 3.45
CA PRO A 186 8.84 -6.33 4.67
C PRO A 186 8.97 -4.83 4.42
N ALA A 187 9.86 -4.40 3.51
CA ALA A 187 9.95 -3.01 3.11
C ALA A 187 8.66 -2.52 2.42
N GLY A 188 8.06 -3.34 1.55
CA GLY A 188 6.77 -3.05 0.91
C GLY A 188 5.61 -3.03 1.91
N LEU A 189 5.61 -3.96 2.90
CA LEU A 189 4.64 -3.95 3.99
C LEU A 189 4.74 -2.66 4.81
N ALA A 190 5.94 -2.27 5.20
CA ALA A 190 6.21 -1.03 5.93
C ALA A 190 5.73 0.19 5.12
N LEU A 191 6.04 0.26 3.83
CA LEU A 191 5.58 1.32 2.93
C LEU A 191 4.05 1.42 2.91
N GLY A 192 3.34 0.30 2.78
CA GLY A 192 1.88 0.26 2.80
C GLY A 192 1.31 0.77 4.14
N LEU A 193 1.86 0.30 5.26
CA LEU A 193 1.45 0.71 6.61
C LEU A 193 1.73 2.20 6.88
N VAL A 194 2.91 2.70 6.51
CA VAL A 194 3.26 4.13 6.60
C VAL A 194 2.30 4.97 5.77
N THR A 195 2.01 4.55 4.55
CA THR A 195 1.03 5.23 3.69
C THR A 195 -0.34 5.33 4.35
N LEU A 196 -0.83 4.24 4.95
CA LEU A 196 -2.11 4.22 5.67
C LEU A 196 -2.08 5.13 6.92
N ALA A 197 -0.97 5.13 7.66
CA ALA A 197 -0.79 5.96 8.85
C ALA A 197 -0.78 7.47 8.51
N LEU A 198 -0.13 7.84 7.40
CA LEU A 198 -0.09 9.23 6.92
C LEU A 198 -1.41 9.71 6.30
N THR A 199 -2.31 8.78 5.97
CA THR A 199 -3.59 9.10 5.32
C THR A 199 -4.78 8.50 6.07
N PRO A 200 -5.01 8.84 7.36
CA PRO A 200 -6.11 8.29 8.13
C PRO A 200 -7.46 8.74 7.53
N PRO A 201 -8.49 7.88 7.54
CA PRO A 201 -9.82 8.29 7.15
C PRO A 201 -10.33 9.40 8.08
N ARG A 202 -10.90 10.48 7.54
CA ARG A 202 -11.29 11.69 8.29
C ARG A 202 -12.17 11.42 9.52
N ARG A 203 -12.95 10.33 9.56
CA ARG A 203 -13.74 9.94 10.74
C ARG A 203 -12.85 9.55 11.94
N ALA A 204 -11.71 8.89 11.68
CA ALA A 204 -10.76 8.54 12.74
C ALA A 204 -10.02 9.79 13.26
N ALA A 205 -9.67 10.73 12.39
CA ALA A 205 -9.07 12.00 12.76
C ALA A 205 -10.01 12.86 13.62
N GLN A 206 -11.32 12.89 13.31
CA GLN A 206 -12.32 13.60 14.12
C GLN A 206 -12.56 12.93 15.48
N ALA A 207 -12.53 11.60 15.55
CA ALA A 207 -12.68 10.87 16.81
C ALA A 207 -11.46 11.10 17.74
N SER A 208 -10.25 11.11 17.20
CA SER A 208 -9.03 11.36 17.98
C SER A 208 -8.95 12.80 18.50
N THR A 209 -9.35 13.79 17.71
CA THR A 209 -9.44 15.20 18.16
C THR A 209 -10.53 15.41 19.20
N TRP A 210 -11.69 14.72 19.07
CA TRP A 210 -12.76 14.74 20.07
C TRP A 210 -12.31 14.12 21.39
N LEU A 211 -11.65 12.96 21.37
CA LEU A 211 -11.11 12.30 22.56
C LEU A 211 -10.04 13.15 23.24
N ALA A 212 -9.14 13.78 22.48
CA ALA A 212 -8.13 14.68 23.02
C ALA A 212 -8.76 15.92 23.67
N SER A 213 -9.80 16.50 23.04
CA SER A 213 -10.52 17.66 23.60
C SER A 213 -11.35 17.32 24.84
N THR A 214 -11.86 16.09 24.94
CA THR A 214 -12.62 15.62 26.11
C THR A 214 -11.66 15.35 27.27
N SER A 215 -10.51 14.74 27.03
CA SER A 215 -9.46 14.52 28.02
C SER A 215 -8.92 15.83 28.58
N ALA A 216 -8.70 16.85 27.72
CA ALA A 216 -8.26 18.18 28.17
C ALA A 216 -9.32 18.88 29.04
N ARG A 217 -10.62 18.73 28.72
CA ARG A 217 -11.72 19.29 29.54
C ARG A 217 -11.85 18.60 30.88
N THR A 218 -11.73 17.27 30.95
CA THR A 218 -11.76 16.54 32.22
C THR A 218 -10.56 16.88 33.10
N ALA A 219 -9.38 17.08 32.54
CA ALA A 219 -8.21 17.55 33.29
C ALA A 219 -8.39 18.97 33.84
N SER A 220 -9.01 19.88 33.09
CA SER A 220 -9.27 21.26 33.54
C SER A 220 -10.32 21.32 34.67
N VAL A 221 -11.36 20.46 34.62
CA VAL A 221 -12.37 20.37 35.69
C VAL A 221 -11.77 19.77 36.95
N SER A 222 -10.90 18.78 36.85
CA SER A 222 -10.22 18.16 38.00
C SER A 222 -9.25 19.13 38.68
N SER A 223 -8.62 20.04 37.92
CA SER A 223 -7.73 21.07 38.50
C SER A 223 -8.48 22.22 39.20
N ALA A 224 -9.74 22.47 38.83
CA ALA A 224 -10.59 23.50 39.42
C ALA A 224 -11.19 23.05 40.78
N PHE A 225 -11.22 21.75 41.05
CA PHE A 225 -11.75 21.23 42.33
C PHE A 225 -10.58 20.93 43.30
N ARG A 226 -9.91 21.99 43.79
CA ARG A 226 -9.04 21.87 44.96
C ARG A 226 -9.91 22.04 46.22
N PRO A 227 -9.99 21.02 47.12
CA PRO A 227 -10.70 21.21 48.38
C PRO A 227 -9.95 22.27 49.20
N ALA A 228 -10.72 23.27 49.71
CA ALA A 228 -10.19 24.26 50.62
C ALA A 228 -9.65 23.56 51.89
N LYS A 229 -8.38 23.84 52.23
CA LYS A 229 -7.80 23.38 53.48
C LYS A 229 -8.51 24.10 54.62
N THR A 230 -9.50 23.44 55.23
CA THR A 230 -10.06 23.88 56.51
C THR A 230 -9.01 23.57 57.57
N GLY A 231 -8.26 24.61 57.94
CA GLY A 231 -7.42 24.60 59.15
C GLY A 231 -8.31 24.65 60.37
N VAL A 232 -8.47 23.53 61.07
CA VAL A 232 -9.02 23.49 62.41
C VAL A 232 -7.86 23.82 63.34
N VAL A 233 -7.92 25.03 63.94
CA VAL A 233 -7.03 25.44 65.05
C VAL A 233 -7.68 24.96 66.33
N PHE A 234 -7.09 24.01 67.02
CA PHE A 234 -7.38 23.68 68.43
C PHE A 234 -6.58 24.64 69.31
N THR A 235 -7.25 25.51 70.05
CA THR A 235 -6.66 26.20 71.19
C THR A 235 -7.12 25.54 72.49
N GLU A 236 -6.18 25.15 73.33
CA GLU A 236 -6.39 24.79 74.75
C GLU A 236 -6.80 26.01 75.55
#